data_1ed1cd18cc8dd91a3b21c1a35a99d999
#
_entry.id   1ed1cd18cc8dd91a3b21c1a35a99d999
#
_cell.length_a   1.000
_cell.length_b   1.000
_cell.length_c   1.000
_cell.angle_alpha   90.00
_cell.angle_beta   90.00
_cell.angle_gamma   90.00
#
_symmetry.space_group_name_H-M   'P 1'
#
loop_
_entity.id
_entity.type
_entity.pdbx_description
1 polymer ?
#
loop_
_entity_poly.entity_id
_entity_poly.type
_entity_poly.pdbx_seq_one_letter_code
_entity_poly.pdbx_strand_id
1 'polypeptide(L)'
;MILSMTGYGKAESQMENTKIVVELRGLNSKSLDLSTRLAPQLRNKELEIRTIINQRLERGKVDLSIQLESVRACAGATQASGDISQQAGTPAHPDNQAFTPINKEAFAYYYKELRNLQAELGMSEEGLTSAILRMPDVLRVQEEGSISEEQWTVVKETLMRAIDHFIAFRTQEGASLERMFTEKLDGIAALLAEVEPYEKSRVEKIRGRLFGNLEQLSEETRQKVDMNRLEQEMIYYLEKLDINEEKVRLRNHIQYFRETMQGNGSGVGKKLGFIAQEMGREINTLGSKSNQSEMQIIVVKMKDILEQIKEQVLNVL
;
A
#
# COMPACT_ATOMS: atom_id res chain seq x y z
N MET A 1 -4.53 17.83 -3.75
CA MET A 1 -3.56 16.81 -4.21
C MET A 1 -3.67 15.61 -3.28
N ILE A 2 -4.00 14.46 -3.82
CA ILE A 2 -4.15 13.22 -3.05
C ILE A 2 -2.79 12.54 -2.81
N LEU A 3 -2.68 11.82 -1.69
CA LEU A 3 -1.51 11.02 -1.34
C LEU A 3 -1.87 9.54 -1.42
N SER A 4 -0.92 8.69 -1.84
CA SER A 4 -1.11 7.24 -1.77
C SER A 4 -0.89 6.71 -0.35
N MET A 5 -1.60 5.65 0.02
CA MET A 5 -1.35 4.91 1.27
C MET A 5 -0.13 4.01 1.19
N THR A 6 0.23 3.54 -0.01
CA THR A 6 1.46 2.80 -0.24
C THR A 6 2.63 3.75 -0.32
N GLY A 7 3.80 3.31 0.11
CA GLY A 7 4.99 4.15 0.11
C GLY A 7 6.27 3.33 0.25
N TYR A 8 7.35 3.89 -0.28
CA TYR A 8 8.70 3.34 -0.15
C TYR A 8 9.69 4.49 0.04
N GLY A 9 10.57 4.36 1.01
CA GLY A 9 11.63 5.31 1.24
C GLY A 9 12.89 4.58 1.71
N LYS A 10 14.01 4.87 1.10
CA LYS A 10 15.33 4.33 1.47
C LYS A 10 16.34 5.45 1.51
N ALA A 11 17.17 5.45 2.53
CA ALA A 11 18.33 6.32 2.63
C ALA A 11 19.52 5.57 3.20
N GLU A 12 20.71 5.94 2.74
CA GLU A 12 21.96 5.35 3.18
C GLU A 12 22.91 6.46 3.60
N SER A 13 23.70 6.21 4.64
CA SER A 13 24.81 7.04 5.09
C SER A 13 25.97 6.14 5.44
N GLN A 14 27.16 6.69 5.35
CA GLN A 14 28.37 6.03 5.78
C GLN A 14 29.05 6.91 6.83
N MET A 15 29.43 6.29 7.94
CA MET A 15 30.15 6.91 9.02
C MET A 15 31.33 6.02 9.39
N GLU A 16 32.56 6.51 9.20
CA GLU A 16 33.78 5.73 9.40
C GLU A 16 33.72 4.35 8.72
N ASN A 17 33.67 3.29 9.51
CA ASN A 17 33.59 1.90 9.04
C ASN A 17 32.16 1.30 9.11
N THR A 18 31.13 2.13 9.35
CA THR A 18 29.74 1.66 9.47
C THR A 18 28.87 2.28 8.39
N LYS A 19 28.22 1.44 7.59
CA LYS A 19 27.16 1.84 6.67
C LYS A 19 25.82 1.74 7.39
N ILE A 20 25.07 2.83 7.38
CA ILE A 20 23.73 2.94 7.95
C ILE A 20 22.75 2.84 6.79
N VAL A 21 21.84 1.87 6.84
CA VAL A 21 20.77 1.72 5.86
C VAL A 21 19.44 1.83 6.57
N VAL A 22 18.63 2.78 6.16
CA VAL A 22 17.26 3.00 6.65
C VAL A 22 16.28 2.75 5.53
N GLU A 23 15.33 1.87 5.74
CA GLU A 23 14.29 1.52 4.78
C GLU A 23 12.90 1.62 5.45
N LEU A 24 11.98 2.32 4.79
CA LEU A 24 10.57 2.40 5.15
C LEU A 24 9.72 1.81 4.04
N ARG A 25 8.77 0.96 4.42
CA ARG A 25 7.75 0.40 3.52
C ARG A 25 6.38 0.68 4.10
N GLY A 26 5.49 1.25 3.30
CA GLY A 26 4.12 1.57 3.70
C GLY A 26 3.09 0.75 2.94
N LEU A 27 2.12 0.21 3.69
CA LEU A 27 0.96 -0.49 3.16
C LEU A 27 -0.33 0.18 3.65
N ASN A 28 -1.44 -0.15 2.98
CA ASN A 28 -2.74 0.36 3.37
C ASN A 28 -3.15 -0.17 4.77
N SER A 29 -3.55 0.73 5.67
CA SER A 29 -4.14 0.40 6.98
C SER A 29 -5.10 1.50 7.44
N LYS A 30 -6.04 1.14 8.32
CA LYS A 30 -7.02 2.07 8.90
C LYS A 30 -6.44 3.02 9.93
N SER A 31 -5.36 2.62 10.59
CA SER A 31 -4.61 3.40 11.60
C SER A 31 -3.12 3.36 11.28
N LEU A 32 -2.34 4.22 11.94
CA LEU A 32 -0.89 4.10 11.89
C LEU A 32 -0.47 2.89 12.73
N ASP A 33 0.09 1.89 12.05
CA ASP A 33 0.65 0.68 12.66
C ASP A 33 2.14 0.62 12.29
N LEU A 34 3.02 0.79 13.28
CA LEU A 34 4.46 0.87 13.07
C LEU A 34 5.15 -0.38 13.57
N SER A 35 5.71 -1.15 12.65
CA SER A 35 6.60 -2.28 12.91
C SER A 35 8.06 -1.82 12.75
N THR A 36 8.88 -2.07 13.75
CA THR A 36 10.28 -1.63 13.77
C THR A 36 11.22 -2.83 13.82
N ARG A 37 12.19 -2.87 12.90
CA ARG A 37 13.31 -3.80 12.90
C ARG A 37 14.59 -2.98 13.05
N LEU A 38 15.13 -2.95 14.24
CA LEU A 38 16.29 -2.14 14.60
C LEU A 38 17.49 -3.01 14.88
N ALA A 39 18.68 -2.52 14.51
CA ALA A 39 19.94 -3.09 14.95
C ALA A 39 20.00 -3.10 16.50
N PRO A 40 20.63 -4.10 17.14
CA PRO A 40 20.67 -4.22 18.59
C PRO A 40 21.12 -2.96 19.32
N GLN A 41 22.07 -2.23 18.75
CA GLN A 41 22.63 -0.99 19.30
C GLN A 41 21.63 0.16 19.38
N LEU A 42 20.53 0.12 18.59
CA LEU A 42 19.52 1.15 18.48
C LEU A 42 18.28 0.90 19.38
N ARG A 43 18.22 -0.20 20.11
CA ARG A 43 17.06 -0.54 20.96
C ARG A 43 16.73 0.54 21.97
N ASN A 44 17.75 1.19 22.53
CA ASN A 44 17.56 2.27 23.51
C ASN A 44 16.95 3.55 22.88
N LYS A 45 17.04 3.72 21.57
CA LYS A 45 16.50 4.86 20.82
C LYS A 45 15.15 4.56 20.14
N GLU A 46 14.57 3.37 20.33
CA GLU A 46 13.32 2.96 19.67
C GLU A 46 12.15 3.91 19.92
N LEU A 47 11.97 4.38 21.16
CA LEU A 47 10.90 5.33 21.51
C LEU A 47 11.04 6.66 20.78
N GLU A 48 12.27 7.14 20.64
CA GLU A 48 12.57 8.39 19.93
C GLU A 48 12.29 8.24 18.43
N ILE A 49 12.70 7.12 17.84
CA ILE A 49 12.42 6.77 16.44
C ILE A 49 10.90 6.71 16.18
N ARG A 50 10.15 6.02 17.04
CA ARG A 50 8.69 5.94 16.96
C ARG A 50 8.04 7.32 17.03
N THR A 51 8.53 8.19 17.89
CA THR A 51 8.01 9.55 18.05
C THR A 51 8.22 10.37 16.77
N ILE A 52 9.42 10.30 16.16
CA ILE A 52 9.74 10.99 14.91
C ILE A 52 8.79 10.54 13.79
N ILE A 53 8.57 9.24 13.66
CA ILE A 53 7.70 8.69 12.62
C ILE A 53 6.24 9.09 12.84
N ASN A 54 5.73 9.00 14.08
CA ASN A 54 4.36 9.37 14.42
C ASN A 54 4.06 10.86 14.18
N GLN A 55 5.05 11.74 14.31
CA GLN A 55 4.90 13.16 14.03
C GLN A 55 4.84 13.48 12.53
N ARG A 56 5.43 12.64 11.69
CA ARG A 56 5.57 12.88 10.25
C ARG A 56 4.60 12.07 9.39
N LEU A 57 4.11 10.95 9.89
CA LEU A 57 3.22 10.04 9.15
C LEU A 57 1.89 9.90 9.89
N GLU A 58 0.80 10.20 9.17
CA GLU A 58 -0.56 10.24 9.77
C GLU A 58 -1.22 8.86 9.82
N ARG A 59 -1.02 8.00 8.79
CA ARG A 59 -1.77 6.76 8.62
C ARG A 59 -1.03 5.74 7.74
N GLY A 60 -1.32 4.46 7.96
CA GLY A 60 -0.82 3.33 7.19
C GLY A 60 -0.05 2.34 8.06
N LYS A 61 0.09 1.11 7.58
CA LYS A 61 1.03 0.16 8.18
C LYS A 61 2.41 0.45 7.64
N VAL A 62 3.33 0.84 8.52
CA VAL A 62 4.71 1.22 8.16
C VAL A 62 5.69 0.24 8.77
N ASP A 63 6.44 -0.43 7.94
CA ASP A 63 7.56 -1.29 8.34
C ASP A 63 8.85 -0.49 8.20
N LEU A 64 9.52 -0.22 9.32
CA LEU A 64 10.83 0.42 9.41
C LEU A 64 11.90 -0.63 9.62
N SER A 65 12.95 -0.60 8.82
CA SER A 65 14.19 -1.35 9.03
C SER A 65 15.38 -0.41 9.12
N ILE A 66 16.15 -0.49 10.20
CA ILE A 66 17.44 0.23 10.36
C ILE A 66 18.53 -0.80 10.58
N GLN A 67 19.45 -0.87 9.64
CA GLN A 67 20.58 -1.78 9.66
C GLN A 67 21.89 -1.00 9.75
N LEU A 68 22.82 -1.50 10.55
CA LEU A 68 24.17 -1.00 10.69
C LEU A 68 25.13 -2.08 10.17
N GLU A 69 25.71 -1.84 9.00
CA GLU A 69 26.62 -2.76 8.34
C GLU A 69 28.06 -2.27 8.57
N SER A 70 28.95 -3.07 9.18
CA SER A 70 30.35 -2.68 9.28
C SER A 70 31.03 -2.83 7.92
N VAL A 71 31.49 -1.72 7.36
CA VAL A 71 32.31 -1.70 6.14
C VAL A 71 33.74 -2.01 6.55
N ARG A 72 34.12 -3.28 6.52
CA ARG A 72 35.56 -3.61 6.61
C ARG A 72 36.22 -3.13 5.32
N ALA A 73 37.11 -2.14 5.44
CA ALA A 73 37.93 -1.71 4.34
C ALA A 73 38.69 -2.93 3.79
N CYS A 74 38.40 -3.32 2.56
CA CYS A 74 39.35 -4.13 1.78
C CYS A 74 40.56 -3.23 1.48
N ALA A 75 41.45 -3.08 2.46
CA ALA A 75 42.74 -2.45 2.26
C ALA A 75 43.64 -3.41 1.50
N GLY A 76 44.00 -3.03 0.28
CA GLY A 76 45.18 -3.51 -0.39
C GLY A 76 45.02 -4.57 -1.46
N ALA A 77 44.61 -4.18 -2.65
CA ALA A 77 45.14 -4.79 -3.85
C ALA A 77 46.04 -3.73 -4.54
N THR A 78 47.23 -3.54 -4.04
CA THR A 78 48.33 -2.90 -4.77
C THR A 78 48.74 -3.83 -5.91
N GLN A 79 48.60 -3.37 -7.13
CA GLN A 79 49.18 -4.01 -8.31
C GLN A 79 50.72 -4.12 -8.11
N ALA A 80 51.21 -5.34 -8.03
CA ALA A 80 52.60 -5.65 -8.29
C ALA A 80 52.63 -6.76 -9.35
N SER A 81 53.06 -6.35 -10.53
CA SER A 81 53.42 -7.24 -11.63
C SER A 81 54.66 -8.07 -11.22
N GLY A 82 54.64 -9.37 -11.52
CA GLY A 82 55.89 -10.13 -11.58
C GLY A 82 55.77 -11.58 -11.09
N ASP A 83 55.82 -12.46 -12.07
CA ASP A 83 56.38 -13.80 -12.14
C ASP A 83 55.66 -15.02 -11.51
N ILE A 84 55.49 -15.93 -12.43
CA ILE A 84 55.01 -17.29 -12.34
C ILE A 84 55.93 -18.18 -11.54
N SER A 85 55.43 -18.90 -10.53
CA SER A 85 55.85 -20.28 -10.24
C SER A 85 54.77 -20.99 -9.43
N GLN A 86 54.40 -22.16 -9.93
CA GLN A 86 53.44 -23.11 -9.45
C GLN A 86 53.68 -23.53 -7.99
N GLN A 87 52.63 -23.53 -7.17
CA GLN A 87 52.47 -24.58 -6.19
C GLN A 87 50.99 -24.72 -5.76
N ALA A 88 50.64 -25.99 -5.59
CA ALA A 88 49.36 -26.64 -5.41
C ALA A 88 48.36 -25.99 -4.47
N GLY A 89 47.12 -26.14 -4.90
CA GLY A 89 45.84 -25.78 -4.35
C GLY A 89 45.56 -26.03 -2.89
N THR A 90 44.93 -24.99 -2.32
CA THR A 90 43.96 -25.13 -1.26
C THR A 90 42.67 -24.43 -1.75
N PRO A 91 41.49 -25.03 -1.62
CA PRO A 91 40.28 -24.39 -2.14
C PRO A 91 39.95 -23.14 -1.33
N ALA A 92 39.77 -22.04 -2.02
CA ALA A 92 39.26 -20.81 -1.45
C ALA A 92 37.86 -21.08 -0.87
N HIS A 93 37.71 -20.96 0.45
CA HIS A 93 36.42 -20.89 1.13
C HIS A 93 35.72 -19.58 0.75
N PRO A 94 34.43 -19.59 0.47
CA PRO A 94 33.66 -18.36 0.29
C PRO A 94 33.53 -17.65 1.65
N ASP A 95 34.40 -16.67 1.88
CA ASP A 95 34.42 -15.83 3.09
C ASP A 95 33.21 -14.91 3.13
N ASN A 96 32.15 -15.38 3.76
CA ASN A 96 31.13 -14.53 4.36
C ASN A 96 30.48 -15.17 5.60
N GLN A 97 31.24 -15.93 6.39
CA GLN A 97 30.80 -16.40 7.69
C GLN A 97 31.43 -15.51 8.77
N ALA A 98 30.59 -14.67 9.39
CA ALA A 98 30.95 -13.99 10.62
C ALA A 98 31.19 -15.05 11.71
N PHE A 99 32.44 -15.34 12.01
CA PHE A 99 32.80 -16.23 13.09
C PHE A 99 32.43 -15.57 14.44
N THR A 100 31.73 -16.28 15.30
CA THR A 100 31.45 -15.85 16.67
C THR A 100 32.77 -15.85 17.46
N PRO A 101 33.27 -14.70 17.96
CA PRO A 101 34.51 -14.67 18.72
C PRO A 101 34.35 -15.42 20.05
N ILE A 102 35.39 -16.14 20.43
CA ILE A 102 35.44 -16.81 21.73
C ILE A 102 35.81 -15.78 22.79
N ASN A 103 35.00 -15.66 23.84
CA ASN A 103 35.31 -14.88 25.03
C ASN A 103 36.42 -15.60 25.83
N LYS A 104 37.65 -15.12 25.64
CA LYS A 104 38.84 -15.76 26.25
C LYS A 104 38.81 -15.74 27.79
N GLU A 105 38.24 -14.69 28.38
CA GLU A 105 38.16 -14.54 29.84
C GLU A 105 37.16 -15.56 30.43
N ALA A 106 35.98 -15.66 29.85
CA ALA A 106 34.97 -16.63 30.25
C ALA A 106 35.49 -18.09 30.05
N PHE A 107 36.15 -18.34 28.90
CA PHE A 107 36.74 -19.63 28.59
C PHE A 107 37.81 -20.01 29.64
N ALA A 108 38.73 -19.10 29.97
CA ALA A 108 39.79 -19.36 30.96
C ALA A 108 39.21 -19.58 32.37
N TYR A 109 38.18 -18.83 32.75
CA TYR A 109 37.49 -18.99 34.02
C TYR A 109 36.85 -20.38 34.13
N TYR A 110 36.02 -20.77 33.17
CA TYR A 110 35.36 -22.07 33.17
C TYR A 110 36.39 -23.24 33.08
N TYR A 111 37.46 -23.07 32.33
CA TYR A 111 38.53 -24.06 32.23
C TYR A 111 39.18 -24.28 33.57
N LYS A 112 39.49 -23.24 34.31
CA LYS A 112 40.11 -23.33 35.64
C LYS A 112 39.19 -24.01 36.67
N GLU A 113 37.92 -23.57 36.70
CA GLU A 113 36.92 -24.09 37.65
C GLU A 113 36.60 -25.58 37.37
N LEU A 114 36.35 -25.93 36.12
CA LEU A 114 36.02 -27.32 35.76
C LEU A 114 37.21 -28.26 35.97
N ARG A 115 38.44 -27.80 35.73
CA ARG A 115 39.66 -28.58 35.98
C ARG A 115 39.86 -28.85 37.46
N ASN A 116 39.62 -27.89 38.34
CA ASN A 116 39.68 -28.07 39.80
C ASN A 116 38.63 -29.07 40.26
N LEU A 117 37.41 -28.97 39.77
CA LEU A 117 36.31 -29.88 40.10
C LEU A 117 36.57 -31.30 39.61
N GLN A 118 37.18 -31.47 38.43
CA GLN A 118 37.57 -32.78 37.92
C GLN A 118 38.66 -33.42 38.77
N ALA A 119 39.62 -32.64 39.25
CA ALA A 119 40.66 -33.12 40.14
C ALA A 119 40.09 -33.58 41.50
N GLU A 120 39.12 -32.85 42.04
CA GLU A 120 38.44 -33.21 43.30
C GLU A 120 37.56 -34.45 43.17
N LEU A 121 36.87 -34.62 42.02
CA LEU A 121 35.95 -35.74 41.81
C LEU A 121 36.58 -36.97 41.13
N GLY A 122 37.84 -36.90 40.72
CA GLY A 122 38.52 -37.98 39.99
C GLY A 122 37.98 -38.24 38.58
N MET A 123 37.42 -37.23 37.89
CA MET A 123 36.85 -37.38 36.57
C MET A 123 37.88 -37.21 35.46
N SER A 124 37.62 -37.81 34.26
CA SER A 124 38.48 -37.67 33.09
C SER A 124 38.47 -36.28 32.51
N GLU A 125 39.63 -35.81 31.99
CA GLU A 125 39.72 -34.52 31.27
C GLU A 125 39.16 -34.55 29.83
N GLU A 126 38.72 -35.73 29.35
CA GLU A 126 38.16 -35.86 27.99
C GLU A 126 36.89 -35.04 27.81
N GLY A 127 36.82 -34.28 26.74
CA GLY A 127 35.64 -33.47 26.37
C GLY A 127 35.52 -32.12 27.07
N LEU A 128 36.44 -31.71 27.97
CA LEU A 128 36.39 -30.47 28.72
C LEU A 128 36.26 -29.25 27.80
N THR A 129 37.06 -29.18 26.75
CA THR A 129 36.99 -28.08 25.77
C THR A 129 35.63 -28.00 25.09
N SER A 130 35.04 -29.15 24.70
CA SER A 130 33.71 -29.18 24.07
C SER A 130 32.61 -28.77 25.04
N ALA A 131 32.74 -29.10 26.34
CA ALA A 131 31.82 -28.68 27.37
C ALA A 131 31.88 -27.16 27.59
N ILE A 132 33.08 -26.59 27.67
CA ILE A 132 33.28 -25.14 27.85
C ILE A 132 32.73 -24.35 26.66
N LEU A 133 32.92 -24.81 25.43
CA LEU A 133 32.38 -24.13 24.24
C LEU A 133 30.85 -24.12 24.20
N ARG A 134 30.17 -24.96 24.97
CA ARG A 134 28.69 -24.97 25.12
C ARG A 134 28.20 -24.15 26.32
N MET A 135 29.12 -23.65 27.15
CA MET A 135 28.74 -22.82 28.29
C MET A 135 28.22 -21.47 27.80
N PRO A 136 27.21 -20.91 28.49
CA PRO A 136 26.74 -19.56 28.21
C PRO A 136 27.91 -18.57 28.36
N ASP A 137 27.91 -17.51 27.59
CA ASP A 137 28.92 -16.45 27.59
C ASP A 137 30.30 -16.77 26.96
N VAL A 138 30.60 -18.01 26.63
CA VAL A 138 31.86 -18.40 25.97
C VAL A 138 31.80 -18.08 24.46
N LEU A 139 30.68 -18.30 23.82
CA LEU A 139 30.39 -17.94 22.44
C LEU A 139 29.46 -16.73 22.41
N ARG A 140 29.82 -15.69 23.15
CA ARG A 140 29.03 -14.46 23.18
C ARG A 140 29.28 -13.67 21.92
N VAL A 141 28.23 -13.39 21.18
CA VAL A 141 28.21 -12.22 20.31
C VAL A 141 28.46 -11.02 21.22
N GLN A 142 29.59 -10.32 21.08
CA GLN A 142 29.78 -9.04 21.78
C GLN A 142 28.50 -8.24 21.56
N GLU A 143 27.80 -7.88 22.64
CA GLU A 143 26.81 -6.82 22.57
C GLU A 143 27.60 -5.60 22.13
N GLU A 144 27.51 -5.29 20.84
CA GLU A 144 28.09 -4.07 20.28
C GLU A 144 27.52 -2.93 21.13
N GLY A 145 28.40 -2.15 21.73
CA GLY A 145 28.08 -1.12 22.70
C GLY A 145 26.98 -0.17 22.22
N SER A 146 26.35 0.52 23.14
CA SER A 146 25.36 1.55 22.82
C SER A 146 25.93 2.56 21.83
N ILE A 147 25.10 2.93 20.84
CA ILE A 147 25.46 3.92 19.82
C ILE A 147 25.90 5.25 20.47
N SER A 148 26.96 5.86 19.95
CA SER A 148 27.38 7.19 20.40
C SER A 148 26.38 8.28 19.97
N GLU A 149 26.35 9.42 20.67
CA GLU A 149 25.46 10.54 20.30
C GLU A 149 25.79 11.10 18.90
N GLU A 150 27.03 11.04 18.46
CA GLU A 150 27.44 11.43 17.10
C GLU A 150 26.85 10.45 16.05
N GLN A 151 26.99 9.16 16.30
CA GLN A 151 26.39 8.14 15.43
C GLN A 151 24.86 8.23 15.41
N TRP A 152 24.24 8.51 16.58
CA TRP A 152 22.81 8.73 16.66
C TRP A 152 22.33 9.91 15.79
N THR A 153 23.10 11.01 15.78
CA THR A 153 22.79 12.15 14.92
C THR A 153 22.75 11.78 13.44
N VAL A 154 23.73 11.02 12.96
CA VAL A 154 23.77 10.53 11.56
C VAL A 154 22.63 9.57 11.25
N VAL A 155 22.27 8.67 12.19
CA VAL A 155 21.11 7.78 12.03
C VAL A 155 19.82 8.59 11.92
N LYS A 156 19.65 9.62 12.77
CA LYS A 156 18.48 10.50 12.77
C LYS A 156 18.35 11.26 11.44
N GLU A 157 19.43 11.83 10.93
CA GLU A 157 19.46 12.50 9.63
C GLU A 157 19.12 11.54 8.48
N THR A 158 19.67 10.31 8.54
CA THR A 158 19.37 9.28 7.54
C THR A 158 17.91 8.84 7.60
N LEU A 159 17.34 8.71 8.80
CA LEU A 159 15.93 8.42 9.00
C LEU A 159 15.05 9.54 8.42
N MET A 160 15.39 10.81 8.66
CA MET A 160 14.64 11.94 8.10
C MET A 160 14.66 11.93 6.58
N ARG A 161 15.82 11.70 5.95
CA ARG A 161 15.89 11.55 4.48
C ARG A 161 15.08 10.38 3.96
N ALA A 162 15.07 9.25 4.65
CA ALA A 162 14.26 8.10 4.27
C ALA A 162 12.76 8.42 4.36
N ILE A 163 12.32 9.17 5.39
CA ILE A 163 10.95 9.65 5.53
C ILE A 163 10.59 10.62 4.39
N ASP A 164 11.48 11.55 4.04
CA ASP A 164 11.25 12.49 2.95
C ASP A 164 11.11 11.77 1.59
N HIS A 165 11.95 10.76 1.32
CA HIS A 165 11.79 9.89 0.14
C HIS A 165 10.46 9.13 0.16
N PHE A 166 10.04 8.64 1.31
CA PHE A 166 8.78 7.94 1.49
C PHE A 166 7.57 8.85 1.19
N ILE A 167 7.60 10.10 1.68
CA ILE A 167 6.56 11.10 1.41
C ILE A 167 6.55 11.49 -0.08
N ALA A 168 7.73 11.70 -0.68
CA ALA A 168 7.86 12.01 -2.09
C ALA A 168 7.27 10.88 -2.98
N PHE A 169 7.54 9.63 -2.64
CA PHE A 169 6.95 8.47 -3.31
C PHE A 169 5.42 8.47 -3.22
N ARG A 170 4.86 8.67 -2.01
CA ARG A 170 3.41 8.79 -1.80
C ARG A 170 2.77 9.90 -2.64
N THR A 171 3.46 11.02 -2.76
CA THR A 171 3.00 12.17 -3.57
C THR A 171 3.00 11.83 -5.06
N GLN A 172 4.06 11.21 -5.55
CA GLN A 172 4.18 10.81 -6.96
C GLN A 172 3.11 9.77 -7.33
N GLU A 173 2.90 8.78 -6.49
CA GLU A 173 1.89 7.75 -6.71
C GLU A 173 0.47 8.32 -6.58
N GLY A 174 0.26 9.24 -5.63
CA GLY A 174 -0.99 10.00 -5.51
C GLY A 174 -1.34 10.79 -6.76
N ALA A 175 -0.35 11.45 -7.39
CA ALA A 175 -0.56 12.14 -8.66
C ALA A 175 -0.93 11.19 -9.82
N SER A 176 -0.44 9.96 -9.80
CA SER A 176 -0.84 8.93 -10.76
C SER A 176 -2.27 8.45 -10.54
N LEU A 177 -2.68 8.28 -9.28
CA LEU A 177 -4.06 7.97 -8.92
C LEU A 177 -5.02 9.10 -9.32
N GLU A 178 -4.65 10.37 -9.13
CA GLU A 178 -5.45 11.53 -9.51
C GLU A 178 -5.71 11.58 -11.02
N ARG A 179 -4.69 11.30 -11.84
CA ARG A 179 -4.84 11.20 -13.30
C ARG A 179 -5.77 10.05 -13.69
N MET A 180 -5.59 8.89 -13.12
CA MET A 180 -6.43 7.73 -13.38
C MET A 180 -7.90 7.99 -12.99
N PHE A 181 -8.17 8.59 -11.81
CA PHE A 181 -9.52 8.96 -11.41
C PHE A 181 -10.13 9.97 -12.38
N THR A 182 -9.38 10.97 -12.81
CA THR A 182 -9.86 11.98 -13.77
C THR A 182 -10.29 11.34 -15.09
N GLU A 183 -9.45 10.46 -15.65
CA GLU A 183 -9.76 9.72 -16.88
C GLU A 183 -11.03 8.85 -16.74
N LYS A 184 -11.18 8.17 -15.62
CA LYS A 184 -12.34 7.32 -15.37
C LYS A 184 -13.62 8.11 -15.13
N LEU A 185 -13.54 9.24 -14.44
CA LEU A 185 -14.68 10.16 -14.27
C LEU A 185 -15.12 10.78 -15.60
N ASP A 186 -14.16 11.12 -16.47
CA ASP A 186 -14.44 11.57 -17.83
C ASP A 186 -15.12 10.48 -18.64
N GLY A 187 -14.69 9.23 -18.50
CA GLY A 187 -15.34 8.08 -19.11
C GLY A 187 -16.79 7.89 -18.68
N ILE A 188 -17.09 8.00 -17.37
CA ILE A 188 -18.48 7.93 -16.87
C ILE A 188 -19.29 9.12 -17.40
N ALA A 189 -18.74 10.34 -17.44
CA ALA A 189 -19.41 11.52 -17.94
C ALA A 189 -19.74 11.40 -19.44
N ALA A 190 -18.82 10.86 -20.24
CA ALA A 190 -19.04 10.58 -21.66
C ALA A 190 -20.16 9.55 -21.88
N LEU A 191 -20.12 8.43 -21.15
CA LEU A 191 -21.18 7.43 -21.18
C LEU A 191 -22.54 7.98 -20.75
N LEU A 192 -22.56 8.90 -19.77
CA LEU A 192 -23.78 9.57 -19.35
C LEU A 192 -24.37 10.45 -20.46
N ALA A 193 -23.52 11.10 -21.26
CA ALA A 193 -23.95 11.87 -22.43
C ALA A 193 -24.52 10.94 -23.55
N GLU A 194 -23.96 9.72 -23.71
CA GLU A 194 -24.49 8.74 -24.66
C GLU A 194 -25.93 8.27 -24.34
N VAL A 195 -26.42 8.48 -23.12
CA VAL A 195 -27.80 8.10 -22.74
C VAL A 195 -28.83 9.04 -23.36
N GLU A 196 -28.53 10.31 -23.62
CA GLU A 196 -29.49 11.34 -24.06
C GLU A 196 -30.25 10.99 -25.37
N PRO A 197 -29.62 10.46 -26.42
CA PRO A 197 -30.33 10.07 -27.66
C PRO A 197 -31.38 8.99 -27.43
N TYR A 198 -31.06 8.04 -26.54
CA TYR A 198 -31.96 6.93 -26.23
C TYR A 198 -33.14 7.36 -25.38
N GLU A 199 -32.96 8.31 -24.49
CA GLU A 199 -34.02 8.89 -23.68
C GLU A 199 -35.11 9.56 -24.55
N LYS A 200 -34.71 10.39 -25.52
CA LYS A 200 -35.63 11.06 -26.45
C LYS A 200 -36.43 10.06 -27.28
N SER A 201 -35.81 9.04 -27.82
CA SER A 201 -36.49 8.01 -28.63
C SER A 201 -37.39 7.06 -27.83
N ARG A 202 -37.23 7.00 -26.50
CA ARG A 202 -37.92 6.07 -25.63
C ARG A 202 -39.41 6.35 -25.51
N VAL A 203 -39.77 7.62 -25.35
CA VAL A 203 -41.19 8.03 -25.24
C VAL A 203 -41.94 7.62 -26.47
N GLU A 204 -41.39 7.85 -27.66
CA GLU A 204 -42.00 7.47 -28.95
C GLU A 204 -42.10 5.95 -29.07
N LYS A 205 -41.08 5.19 -28.69
CA LYS A 205 -41.11 3.72 -28.71
C LYS A 205 -42.16 3.13 -27.76
N ILE A 206 -42.26 3.69 -26.54
CA ILE A 206 -43.30 3.24 -25.56
C ILE A 206 -44.67 3.54 -26.09
N ARG A 207 -44.91 4.74 -26.62
CA ARG A 207 -46.16 5.14 -27.22
C ARG A 207 -46.56 4.22 -28.38
N GLY A 208 -45.61 4.02 -29.32
CA GLY A 208 -45.82 3.15 -30.48
C GLY A 208 -46.17 1.69 -30.06
N ARG A 209 -45.49 1.15 -29.04
CA ARG A 209 -45.80 -0.19 -28.52
C ARG A 209 -47.16 -0.28 -27.86
N LEU A 210 -47.55 0.71 -27.08
CA LEU A 210 -48.87 0.76 -26.44
C LEU A 210 -50.00 0.84 -27.48
N PHE A 211 -49.86 1.74 -28.46
CA PHE A 211 -50.86 1.87 -29.52
C PHE A 211 -50.87 0.62 -30.43
N GLY A 212 -49.72 0.04 -30.78
CA GLY A 212 -49.65 -1.19 -31.55
C GLY A 212 -50.30 -2.40 -30.84
N ASN A 213 -50.15 -2.50 -29.50
CA ASN A 213 -50.85 -3.52 -28.71
C ASN A 213 -52.39 -3.27 -28.67
N LEU A 214 -52.82 -2.00 -28.59
CA LEU A 214 -54.22 -1.64 -28.65
C LEU A 214 -54.84 -2.00 -30.01
N GLU A 215 -54.11 -1.86 -31.10
CA GLU A 215 -54.60 -2.23 -32.45
C GLU A 215 -54.77 -3.73 -32.62
N GLN A 216 -54.06 -4.55 -31.85
CA GLN A 216 -54.23 -6.02 -31.86
C GLN A 216 -55.46 -6.55 -31.06
N LEU A 217 -56.10 -5.64 -30.29
CA LEU A 217 -57.33 -6.02 -29.56
C LEU A 217 -58.53 -6.06 -30.53
N SER A 218 -59.51 -6.92 -30.20
CA SER A 218 -60.78 -6.96 -30.95
C SER A 218 -61.49 -5.59 -30.91
N GLU A 219 -62.23 -5.27 -31.95
CA GLU A 219 -62.94 -4.00 -32.04
C GLU A 219 -63.88 -3.74 -30.87
N GLU A 220 -64.54 -4.78 -30.36
CA GLU A 220 -65.38 -4.70 -29.17
C GLU A 220 -64.63 -4.35 -27.89
N THR A 221 -63.38 -4.80 -27.74
CA THR A 221 -62.53 -4.49 -26.59
C THR A 221 -61.92 -3.09 -26.74
N ARG A 222 -61.60 -2.71 -27.97
CA ARG A 222 -61.02 -1.37 -28.31
C ARG A 222 -62.02 -0.24 -28.02
N GLN A 223 -63.32 -0.44 -28.33
CA GLN A 223 -64.37 0.53 -28.02
C GLN A 223 -64.66 0.72 -26.52
N LYS A 224 -64.23 -0.26 -25.68
CA LYS A 224 -64.37 -0.19 -24.22
C LYS A 224 -63.15 0.46 -23.52
N VAL A 225 -62.11 0.79 -24.25
CA VAL A 225 -60.92 1.43 -23.68
C VAL A 225 -61.20 2.91 -23.45
N ASP A 226 -61.13 3.35 -22.20
CA ASP A 226 -61.18 4.77 -21.82
C ASP A 226 -59.85 5.42 -22.15
N MET A 227 -59.84 6.28 -23.20
CA MET A 227 -58.65 6.98 -23.68
C MET A 227 -58.10 7.96 -22.65
N ASN A 228 -58.94 8.60 -21.82
CA ASN A 228 -58.46 9.49 -20.75
C ASN A 228 -57.68 8.73 -19.69
N ARG A 229 -58.18 7.55 -19.33
CA ARG A 229 -57.48 6.66 -18.39
C ARG A 229 -56.18 6.15 -18.97
N LEU A 230 -56.13 5.82 -20.25
CA LEU A 230 -54.91 5.40 -20.94
C LEU A 230 -53.85 6.50 -20.92
N GLU A 231 -54.27 7.76 -21.17
CA GLU A 231 -53.36 8.90 -21.11
C GLU A 231 -52.82 9.14 -19.68
N GLN A 232 -53.67 9.03 -18.66
CA GLN A 232 -53.21 9.14 -17.26
C GLN A 232 -52.20 8.07 -16.87
N GLU A 233 -52.48 6.81 -17.23
CA GLU A 233 -51.57 5.69 -17.00
C GLU A 233 -50.26 5.88 -17.78
N MET A 234 -50.28 6.43 -18.98
CA MET A 234 -49.10 6.71 -19.78
C MET A 234 -48.24 7.82 -19.15
N ILE A 235 -48.88 8.88 -18.65
CA ILE A 235 -48.16 9.95 -17.91
C ILE A 235 -47.47 9.36 -16.68
N TYR A 236 -48.20 8.60 -15.86
CA TYR A 236 -47.65 7.93 -14.69
C TYR A 236 -46.47 6.99 -15.05
N TYR A 237 -46.59 6.25 -16.17
CA TYR A 237 -45.53 5.35 -16.62
C TYR A 237 -44.29 6.11 -17.11
N LEU A 238 -44.49 7.25 -17.78
CA LEU A 238 -43.40 8.12 -18.23
C LEU A 238 -42.67 8.77 -17.04
N GLU A 239 -43.40 9.24 -16.02
CA GLU A 239 -42.82 9.76 -14.77
C GLU A 239 -41.98 8.72 -14.05
N LYS A 240 -42.51 7.48 -13.94
CA LYS A 240 -41.82 6.34 -13.30
C LYS A 240 -40.53 5.98 -14.01
N LEU A 241 -40.43 6.25 -15.29
CA LEU A 241 -39.26 5.97 -16.11
C LEU A 241 -38.32 7.20 -16.27
N ASP A 242 -38.69 8.35 -15.74
CA ASP A 242 -37.83 9.54 -15.82
C ASP A 242 -36.49 9.28 -15.11
N ILE A 243 -35.41 9.64 -15.79
CA ILE A 243 -34.02 9.47 -15.35
C ILE A 243 -33.29 10.80 -15.20
N ASN A 244 -34.01 11.91 -15.35
CA ASN A 244 -33.37 13.22 -15.37
C ASN A 244 -32.75 13.58 -14.03
N GLU A 245 -33.41 13.20 -12.92
CA GLU A 245 -32.89 13.40 -11.58
C GLU A 245 -31.58 12.64 -11.37
N GLU A 246 -31.53 11.36 -11.75
CA GLU A 246 -30.33 10.51 -11.63
C GLU A 246 -29.18 11.08 -12.48
N LYS A 247 -29.44 11.57 -13.67
CA LYS A 247 -28.42 12.21 -14.50
C LYS A 247 -27.83 13.46 -13.84
N VAL A 248 -28.68 14.33 -13.30
CA VAL A 248 -28.23 15.55 -12.61
C VAL A 248 -27.43 15.21 -11.36
N ARG A 249 -27.94 14.28 -10.53
CA ARG A 249 -27.25 13.83 -9.33
C ARG A 249 -25.90 13.20 -9.64
N LEU A 250 -25.83 12.33 -10.65
CA LEU A 250 -24.57 11.70 -11.06
C LEU A 250 -23.55 12.73 -11.54
N ARG A 251 -23.96 13.74 -12.33
CA ARG A 251 -23.08 14.86 -12.73
C ARG A 251 -22.54 15.62 -11.51
N ASN A 252 -23.41 15.90 -10.54
CA ASN A 252 -23.02 16.60 -9.32
C ASN A 252 -22.04 15.76 -8.48
N HIS A 253 -22.25 14.45 -8.38
CA HIS A 253 -21.32 13.56 -7.67
C HIS A 253 -19.97 13.47 -8.38
N ILE A 254 -19.92 13.40 -9.70
CA ILE A 254 -18.68 13.45 -10.49
C ILE A 254 -17.92 14.74 -10.19
N GLN A 255 -18.60 15.87 -10.21
CA GLN A 255 -18.00 17.17 -9.93
C GLN A 255 -17.49 17.24 -8.48
N TYR A 256 -18.27 16.79 -7.51
CA TYR A 256 -17.90 16.77 -6.10
C TYR A 256 -16.72 15.82 -5.82
N PHE A 257 -16.62 14.72 -6.56
CA PHE A 257 -15.45 13.82 -6.49
C PHE A 257 -14.18 14.56 -6.94
N ARG A 258 -14.23 15.31 -8.06
CA ARG A 258 -13.10 16.11 -8.55
C ARG A 258 -12.66 17.20 -7.56
N GLU A 259 -13.62 17.92 -7.00
CA GLU A 259 -13.35 18.94 -5.98
C GLU A 259 -12.73 18.34 -4.72
N THR A 260 -13.22 17.16 -4.29
CA THR A 260 -12.69 16.46 -3.14
C THR A 260 -11.25 15.99 -3.35
N MET A 261 -10.87 15.55 -4.57
CA MET A 261 -9.48 15.20 -4.91
C MET A 261 -8.52 16.37 -4.78
N GLN A 262 -8.98 17.59 -5.08
CA GLN A 262 -8.17 18.81 -5.00
C GLN A 262 -8.07 19.37 -3.57
N GLY A 263 -8.95 18.93 -2.68
CA GLY A 263 -8.97 19.36 -1.29
C GLY A 263 -7.75 18.87 -0.49
N ASN A 264 -7.29 19.71 0.45
CA ASN A 264 -6.22 19.37 1.39
C ASN A 264 -6.84 19.01 2.74
N GLY A 265 -7.05 17.73 3.02
CA GLY A 265 -7.61 17.32 4.31
C GLY A 265 -7.31 15.86 4.63
N SER A 266 -7.27 15.50 5.90
CA SER A 266 -7.17 14.11 6.33
C SER A 266 -8.44 13.33 5.96
N GLY A 267 -8.29 12.08 5.53
CA GLY A 267 -9.42 11.19 5.23
C GLY A 267 -10.10 11.43 3.88
N VAL A 268 -9.40 12.06 2.93
CA VAL A 268 -9.87 12.26 1.55
C VAL A 268 -10.34 10.95 0.93
N GLY A 269 -9.57 9.85 1.05
CA GLY A 269 -9.94 8.54 0.52
C GLY A 269 -11.28 8.02 1.04
N LYS A 270 -11.58 8.20 2.34
CA LYS A 270 -12.89 7.81 2.90
C LYS A 270 -14.03 8.62 2.27
N LYS A 271 -13.82 9.93 2.08
CA LYS A 271 -14.81 10.83 1.46
C LYS A 271 -15.06 10.47 0.01
N LEU A 272 -13.99 10.22 -0.77
CA LEU A 272 -14.08 9.73 -2.15
C LEU A 272 -14.84 8.39 -2.23
N GLY A 273 -14.62 7.48 -1.28
CA GLY A 273 -15.33 6.21 -1.19
C GLY A 273 -16.84 6.40 -1.01
N PHE A 274 -17.28 7.33 -0.16
CA PHE A 274 -18.69 7.66 -0.01
C PHE A 274 -19.28 8.25 -1.29
N ILE A 275 -18.56 9.18 -1.95
CA ILE A 275 -19.04 9.77 -3.20
C ILE A 275 -19.17 8.70 -4.29
N ALA A 276 -18.20 7.79 -4.42
CA ALA A 276 -18.26 6.67 -5.37
C ALA A 276 -19.43 5.72 -5.06
N GLN A 277 -19.80 5.56 -3.80
CA GLN A 277 -20.98 4.78 -3.41
C GLN A 277 -22.28 5.46 -3.86
N GLU A 278 -22.41 6.78 -3.67
CA GLU A 278 -23.57 7.53 -4.14
C GLU A 278 -23.65 7.53 -5.68
N MET A 279 -22.52 7.70 -6.39
CA MET A 279 -22.48 7.50 -7.85
C MET A 279 -23.03 6.13 -8.26
N GLY A 280 -22.70 5.08 -7.52
CA GLY A 280 -23.19 3.73 -7.76
C GLY A 280 -24.70 3.61 -7.58
N ARG A 281 -25.28 4.32 -6.62
CA ARG A 281 -26.74 4.38 -6.44
C ARG A 281 -27.42 5.00 -7.64
N GLU A 282 -26.93 6.15 -8.12
CA GLU A 282 -27.52 6.84 -9.29
C GLU A 282 -27.39 5.99 -10.56
N ILE A 283 -26.24 5.35 -10.80
CA ILE A 283 -26.05 4.43 -11.94
C ILE A 283 -26.97 3.22 -11.85
N ASN A 284 -27.20 2.66 -10.65
CA ASN A 284 -28.12 1.54 -10.46
C ASN A 284 -29.56 1.94 -10.74
N THR A 285 -29.99 3.11 -10.24
CA THR A 285 -31.34 3.62 -10.47
C THR A 285 -31.57 3.94 -11.95
N LEU A 286 -30.59 4.55 -12.62
CA LEU A 286 -30.59 4.77 -14.05
C LEU A 286 -30.78 3.46 -14.82
N GLY A 287 -30.05 2.39 -14.42
CA GLY A 287 -30.18 1.05 -14.99
C GLY A 287 -31.55 0.42 -14.77
N SER A 288 -32.11 0.52 -13.56
CA SER A 288 -33.44 -0.06 -13.25
C SER A 288 -34.59 0.65 -13.97
N LYS A 289 -34.46 1.94 -14.22
CA LYS A 289 -35.41 2.74 -15.02
C LYS A 289 -35.21 2.59 -16.54
N SER A 290 -34.11 1.98 -16.99
CA SER A 290 -33.76 1.85 -18.42
C SER A 290 -34.28 0.51 -18.96
N ASN A 291 -35.28 0.55 -19.83
CA ASN A 291 -35.89 -0.64 -20.43
C ASN A 291 -35.36 -0.97 -21.85
N GLN A 292 -34.30 -0.28 -22.29
CA GLN A 292 -33.68 -0.48 -23.59
C GLN A 292 -32.33 -1.20 -23.46
N SER A 293 -32.06 -2.17 -24.33
CA SER A 293 -30.80 -2.96 -24.31
C SER A 293 -29.55 -2.08 -24.44
N GLU A 294 -29.63 -1.08 -25.31
CA GLU A 294 -28.54 -0.14 -25.58
C GLU A 294 -28.18 0.67 -24.32
N MET A 295 -29.20 1.18 -23.60
CA MET A 295 -28.98 1.89 -22.33
C MET A 295 -28.44 0.96 -21.25
N GLN A 296 -28.88 -0.29 -21.21
CA GLN A 296 -28.34 -1.28 -20.25
C GLN A 296 -26.85 -1.54 -20.48
N ILE A 297 -26.42 -1.63 -21.75
CA ILE A 297 -25.00 -1.76 -22.09
C ILE A 297 -24.18 -0.57 -21.58
N ILE A 298 -24.69 0.66 -21.76
CA ILE A 298 -24.03 1.89 -21.27
C ILE A 298 -23.93 1.83 -19.73
N VAL A 299 -24.99 1.44 -19.04
CA VAL A 299 -25.02 1.33 -17.58
C VAL A 299 -24.01 0.29 -17.08
N VAL A 300 -23.87 -0.86 -17.76
CA VAL A 300 -22.87 -1.86 -17.40
C VAL A 300 -21.47 -1.30 -17.55
N LYS A 301 -21.15 -0.60 -18.65
CA LYS A 301 -19.86 0.07 -18.81
C LYS A 301 -19.56 1.10 -17.71
N MET A 302 -20.56 1.89 -17.32
CA MET A 302 -20.41 2.84 -16.20
C MET A 302 -20.11 2.11 -14.89
N LYS A 303 -20.77 0.98 -14.61
CA LYS A 303 -20.52 0.17 -13.41
C LYS A 303 -19.10 -0.38 -13.39
N ASP A 304 -18.61 -0.89 -14.50
CA ASP A 304 -17.26 -1.44 -14.61
C ASP A 304 -16.20 -0.35 -14.32
N ILE A 305 -16.39 0.85 -14.88
CA ILE A 305 -15.48 1.98 -14.59
C ILE A 305 -15.57 2.39 -13.11
N LEU A 306 -16.77 2.42 -12.55
CA LEU A 306 -16.97 2.81 -11.15
C LEU A 306 -16.36 1.80 -10.17
N GLU A 307 -16.45 0.50 -10.44
CA GLU A 307 -15.80 -0.50 -9.59
C GLU A 307 -14.26 -0.32 -9.59
N GLN A 308 -13.65 -0.02 -10.73
CA GLN A 308 -12.23 0.30 -10.79
C GLN A 308 -11.87 1.57 -9.97
N ILE A 309 -12.76 2.58 -9.96
CA ILE A 309 -12.60 3.75 -9.08
C ILE A 309 -12.65 3.31 -7.61
N LYS A 310 -13.65 2.53 -7.19
CA LYS A 310 -13.82 2.06 -5.81
C LYS A 310 -12.64 1.26 -5.29
N GLU A 311 -12.07 0.37 -6.12
CA GLU A 311 -10.89 -0.39 -5.77
C GLU A 311 -9.69 0.52 -5.47
N GLN A 312 -9.47 1.52 -6.32
CA GLN A 312 -8.31 2.41 -6.18
C GLN A 312 -8.49 3.49 -5.10
N VAL A 313 -9.72 3.87 -4.78
CA VAL A 313 -10.01 4.80 -3.67
C VAL A 313 -9.52 4.25 -2.33
N LEU A 314 -9.45 2.93 -2.16
CA LEU A 314 -8.89 2.29 -0.97
C LEU A 314 -7.39 2.59 -0.77
N ASN A 315 -6.69 3.00 -1.82
CA ASN A 315 -5.27 3.35 -1.80
C ASN A 315 -5.04 4.86 -1.58
N VAL A 316 -6.07 5.65 -1.40
CA VAL A 316 -5.99 7.09 -1.14
C VAL A 316 -5.98 7.36 0.37
N LEU A 317 -5.03 8.21 0.82
CA LEU A 317 -4.82 8.58 2.22
C LEU A 317 -5.93 9.53 2.73
#